data_41613264c358d768572785004f1f6464
#
_entry.id   41613264c358d768572785004f1f6464
#
_cell.length_a   1.000
_cell.length_b   1.000
_cell.length_c   1.000
_cell.angle_alpha   90.00
_cell.angle_beta   90.00
_cell.angle_gamma   90.00
#
_symmetry.space_group_name_H-M   'P 1'
#
loop_
_entity.id
_entity.type
_entity.pdbx_description
1 polymer ?
#
loop_
_entity_poly.entity_id
_entity_poly.type
_entity_poly.pdbx_seq_one_letter_code
_entity_poly.pdbx_strand_id
1 'polypeptide(L)'
;MPKYLKMYTLPFIITLLVVSLGHPAPVTVQLREEDLGRTVEIGVGDILEVALRGNPATGYIWDVASPDKGILKQVGETEFKPDRKARGSNGNIILRFEAAEAGKTSLKLIYHRPFEKNRPPIKTFEVRVTVKQE
;
A
#
# COMPACT_ATOMS: atom_id res chain seq x y z
N MET A 1 1.79 -58.86 -49.56
CA MET A 1 1.76 -57.37 -49.60
C MET A 1 1.90 -56.84 -48.19
N PRO A 2 3.00 -56.28 -47.85
CA PRO A 2 3.10 -55.68 -46.53
C PRO A 2 2.23 -54.47 -46.46
N LYS A 3 1.21 -54.57 -45.67
CA LYS A 3 0.42 -53.41 -45.33
C LYS A 3 1.23 -52.58 -44.35
N TYR A 4 1.78 -51.53 -44.84
CA TYR A 4 2.45 -50.54 -43.98
C TYR A 4 1.39 -49.90 -43.13
N LEU A 5 1.30 -50.34 -41.89
CA LEU A 5 0.56 -49.61 -40.89
C LEU A 5 1.36 -48.35 -40.60
N LYS A 6 0.97 -47.29 -41.25
CA LYS A 6 1.47 -45.99 -40.88
C LYS A 6 0.93 -45.71 -39.50
N MET A 7 1.69 -46.03 -38.49
CA MET A 7 1.43 -45.54 -37.17
C MET A 7 1.69 -44.01 -37.22
N TYR A 8 0.63 -43.28 -37.40
CA TYR A 8 0.68 -41.89 -37.12
C TYR A 8 0.78 -41.74 -35.62
N THR A 9 2.01 -41.59 -35.14
CA THR A 9 2.21 -41.09 -33.79
C THR A 9 1.71 -39.67 -33.79
N LEU A 10 0.47 -39.48 -33.41
CA LEU A 10 -0.03 -38.18 -33.06
C LEU A 10 0.90 -37.65 -31.97
N PRO A 11 1.57 -36.52 -32.22
CA PRO A 11 2.24 -35.86 -31.13
C PRO A 11 1.18 -35.55 -30.10
N PHE A 12 1.32 -36.19 -28.93
CA PHE A 12 0.60 -35.78 -27.75
C PHE A 12 1.08 -34.35 -27.49
N ILE A 13 0.37 -33.38 -28.06
CA ILE A 13 0.57 -31.99 -27.65
C ILE A 13 -0.03 -31.94 -26.25
N ILE A 14 0.81 -32.19 -25.27
CA ILE A 14 0.50 -31.82 -23.90
C ILE A 14 0.47 -30.29 -23.97
N THR A 15 -0.69 -29.75 -24.27
CA THR A 15 -0.94 -28.37 -23.99
C THR A 15 -0.84 -28.27 -22.47
N LEU A 16 0.34 -27.95 -22.00
CA LEU A 16 0.54 -27.58 -20.62
C LEU A 16 -0.32 -26.33 -20.43
N LEU A 17 -1.57 -26.55 -20.01
CA LEU A 17 -2.38 -25.47 -19.50
C LEU A 17 -1.65 -25.00 -18.23
N VAL A 18 -0.74 -24.04 -18.41
CA VAL A 18 -0.24 -23.29 -17.29
C VAL A 18 -1.44 -22.49 -16.80
N VAL A 19 -2.23 -23.14 -15.95
CA VAL A 19 -3.10 -22.40 -15.08
C VAL A 19 -2.13 -21.59 -14.23
N SER A 20 -1.83 -20.41 -14.68
CA SER A 20 -1.25 -19.41 -13.86
C SER A 20 -2.23 -19.23 -12.71
N LEU A 21 -1.99 -19.94 -11.60
CA LEU A 21 -2.54 -19.55 -10.31
C LEU A 21 -1.88 -18.24 -9.99
N GLY A 22 -2.16 -17.24 -10.86
CA GLY A 22 -1.64 -15.91 -10.68
C GLY A 22 -2.11 -15.41 -9.35
N HIS A 23 -1.15 -15.05 -8.49
CA HIS A 23 -1.47 -14.16 -7.41
C HIS A 23 -2.22 -12.99 -8.02
N PRO A 24 -3.37 -12.58 -7.46
CA PRO A 24 -4.04 -11.40 -7.96
C PRO A 24 -3.02 -10.26 -8.00
N ALA A 25 -3.06 -9.47 -9.06
CA ALA A 25 -2.18 -8.33 -9.19
C ALA A 25 -2.30 -7.45 -7.94
N PRO A 26 -1.17 -6.88 -7.45
CA PRO A 26 -1.22 -5.98 -6.31
C PRO A 26 -2.21 -4.86 -6.54
N VAL A 27 -3.02 -4.56 -5.54
CA VAL A 27 -3.97 -3.45 -5.59
C VAL A 27 -3.47 -2.31 -4.72
N THR A 28 -3.85 -1.09 -5.08
CA THR A 28 -3.61 0.08 -4.27
C THR A 28 -4.93 0.48 -3.62
N VAL A 29 -4.95 0.49 -2.30
CA VAL A 29 -6.09 0.96 -1.51
C VAL A 29 -5.82 2.39 -1.08
N GLN A 30 -6.70 3.30 -1.47
CA GLN A 30 -6.58 4.70 -1.10
C GLN A 30 -7.34 5.00 0.17
N LEU A 31 -6.66 5.62 1.13
CA LEU A 31 -7.22 6.08 2.39
C LEU A 31 -7.14 7.60 2.46
N ARG A 32 -8.16 8.18 3.06
CA ARG A 32 -8.28 9.62 3.29
C ARG A 32 -8.67 9.88 4.74
N GLU A 33 -8.79 11.14 5.12
CA GLU A 33 -9.12 11.54 6.49
C GLU A 33 -10.42 10.93 7.01
N GLU A 34 -11.42 10.77 6.14
CA GLU A 34 -12.70 10.15 6.49
C GLU A 34 -12.59 8.66 6.85
N ASP A 35 -11.46 8.02 6.51
CA ASP A 35 -11.23 6.62 6.83
C ASP A 35 -10.67 6.39 8.23
N LEU A 36 -10.50 7.45 9.00
CA LEU A 36 -10.03 7.38 10.38
C LEU A 36 -10.83 6.35 11.19
N GLY A 37 -10.12 5.44 11.84
CA GLY A 37 -10.72 4.42 12.70
C GLY A 37 -11.22 3.17 11.97
N ARG A 38 -11.14 3.13 10.65
CA ARG A 38 -11.58 1.96 9.87
C ARG A 38 -10.62 0.79 10.04
N THR A 39 -11.14 -0.40 9.78
CA THR A 39 -10.35 -1.61 9.60
C THR A 39 -10.25 -1.88 8.10
N VAL A 40 -9.02 -2.04 7.62
CA VAL A 40 -8.71 -2.29 6.21
C VAL A 40 -8.11 -3.68 6.08
N GLU A 41 -8.65 -4.47 5.16
CA GLU A 41 -8.08 -5.79 4.81
C GLU A 41 -7.39 -5.70 3.46
N ILE A 42 -6.13 -6.13 3.40
CA ILE A 42 -5.33 -6.16 2.19
C ILE A 42 -4.53 -7.46 2.14
N GLY A 43 -3.98 -7.78 0.99
CA GLY A 43 -3.08 -8.92 0.81
C GLY A 43 -1.62 -8.50 0.83
N VAL A 44 -0.74 -9.47 1.06
CA VAL A 44 0.71 -9.27 0.94
C VAL A 44 1.02 -8.75 -0.47
N GLY A 45 1.80 -7.69 -0.57
CA GLY A 45 2.15 -7.02 -1.82
C GLY A 45 1.27 -5.84 -2.18
N ASP A 46 0.11 -5.70 -1.55
CA ASP A 46 -0.77 -4.55 -1.78
C ASP A 46 -0.18 -3.26 -1.21
N ILE A 47 -0.62 -2.14 -1.75
CA ILE A 47 -0.18 -0.81 -1.34
C ILE A 47 -1.32 -0.07 -0.67
N LEU A 48 -1.03 0.52 0.48
CA LEU A 48 -1.88 1.53 1.10
C LEU A 48 -1.36 2.91 0.72
N GLU A 49 -2.19 3.69 0.09
CA GLU A 49 -1.88 5.08 -0.22
C GLU A 49 -2.73 5.98 0.66
N VAL A 50 -2.09 6.71 1.55
CA VAL A 50 -2.77 7.60 2.50
C VAL A 50 -2.59 9.03 2.04
N ALA A 51 -3.69 9.71 1.76
CA ALA A 51 -3.69 11.12 1.36
C ALA A 51 -4.36 11.94 2.47
N LEU A 52 -3.58 12.77 3.13
CA LEU A 52 -4.02 13.59 4.25
C LEU A 52 -3.74 15.07 3.95
N ARG A 53 -4.61 15.92 4.45
CA ARG A 53 -4.45 17.36 4.26
C ARG A 53 -3.29 17.89 5.08
N GLY A 54 -2.56 18.81 4.50
CA GLY A 54 -1.46 19.46 5.19
C GLY A 54 -0.87 20.62 4.41
N ASN A 55 0.07 21.30 5.06
CA ASN A 55 0.77 22.43 4.48
C ASN A 55 2.23 22.41 4.96
N PRO A 56 3.17 21.95 4.12
CA PRO A 56 4.58 21.85 4.52
C PRO A 56 5.21 23.18 4.90
N ALA A 57 4.71 24.30 4.38
CA ALA A 57 5.23 25.63 4.72
C ALA A 57 5.08 25.98 6.19
N THR A 58 4.17 25.30 6.90
CA THR A 58 3.95 25.49 8.35
C THR A 58 4.98 24.78 9.21
N GLY A 59 5.78 23.88 8.64
CA GLY A 59 6.70 23.00 9.36
C GLY A 59 6.06 21.75 9.94
N TYR A 60 4.74 21.60 9.82
CA TYR A 60 4.05 20.35 10.21
C TYR A 60 4.25 19.27 9.16
N ILE A 61 4.49 18.06 9.63
CA ILE A 61 4.59 16.88 8.80
C ILE A 61 3.69 15.77 9.32
N TRP A 62 3.28 14.89 8.42
CA TRP A 62 2.69 13.61 8.79
C TRP A 62 3.80 12.58 8.97
N ASP A 63 3.88 12.02 10.14
CA ASP A 63 4.94 11.09 10.55
C ASP A 63 4.35 9.81 11.09
N VAL A 64 5.03 8.68 10.87
CA VAL A 64 4.59 7.37 11.36
C VAL A 64 4.91 7.26 12.84
N ALA A 65 3.88 7.05 13.66
CA ALA A 65 4.01 6.91 15.11
C ALA A 65 3.78 5.48 15.61
N SER A 66 3.25 4.60 14.75
CA SER A 66 3.03 3.20 15.14
C SER A 66 4.35 2.42 15.12
N PRO A 67 4.51 1.45 16.03
CA PRO A 67 5.70 0.60 16.01
C PRO A 67 5.74 -0.21 14.71
N ASP A 68 6.91 -0.24 14.10
CA ASP A 68 7.15 -1.07 12.92
C ASP A 68 7.26 -2.53 13.35
N LYS A 69 6.28 -3.33 12.96
CA LYS A 69 6.28 -4.77 13.18
C LYS A 69 6.70 -5.55 11.94
N GLY A 70 7.20 -4.85 10.91
CA GLY A 70 7.54 -5.46 9.64
C GLY A 70 6.35 -5.78 8.74
N ILE A 71 5.14 -5.52 9.19
CA ILE A 71 3.91 -5.81 8.44
C ILE A 71 3.69 -4.79 7.33
N LEU A 72 3.88 -3.52 7.65
CA LEU A 72 3.80 -2.41 6.70
C LEU A 72 5.16 -1.74 6.57
N LYS A 73 5.59 -1.49 5.35
CA LYS A 73 6.81 -0.74 5.06
C LYS A 73 6.47 0.47 4.23
N GLN A 74 6.94 1.63 4.66
CA GLN A 74 6.80 2.82 3.84
C GLN A 74 7.63 2.68 2.57
N VAL A 75 7.02 2.95 1.42
CA VAL A 75 7.68 2.88 0.13
C VAL A 75 7.71 4.25 -0.53
N GLY A 76 8.88 4.61 -1.03
CA GLY A 76 9.07 5.92 -1.63
C GLY A 76 9.09 7.04 -0.61
N GLU A 77 9.25 8.24 -1.11
CA GLU A 77 9.24 9.46 -0.31
C GLU A 77 7.80 9.98 -0.16
N THR A 78 7.56 10.66 0.95
CA THR A 78 6.31 11.38 1.15
C THR A 78 6.19 12.47 0.08
N GLU A 79 5.05 12.49 -0.62
CA GLU A 79 4.78 13.47 -1.68
C GLU A 79 3.84 14.56 -1.19
N PHE A 80 4.00 15.74 -1.73
CA PHE A 80 3.07 16.83 -1.52
C PHE A 80 2.46 17.26 -2.85
N LYS A 81 1.14 17.26 -2.92
CA LYS A 81 0.39 17.77 -4.07
C LYS A 81 -0.38 19.02 -3.65
N PRO A 82 0.12 20.21 -3.98
CA PRO A 82 -0.55 21.44 -3.61
C PRO A 82 -1.88 21.62 -4.36
N ASP A 83 -2.85 22.25 -3.72
CA ASP A 83 -4.12 22.59 -4.37
C ASP A 83 -3.94 23.64 -5.47
N ARG A 84 -2.94 24.48 -5.31
CA ARG A 84 -2.61 25.57 -6.24
C ARG A 84 -1.10 25.70 -6.37
N LYS A 85 -0.64 26.15 -7.53
CA LYS A 85 0.77 26.48 -7.77
C LYS A 85 1.17 27.81 -7.09
N ALA A 86 0.98 27.89 -5.79
CA ALA A 86 1.32 29.08 -5.01
C ALA A 86 2.12 28.67 -3.79
N ARG A 87 3.08 29.51 -3.41
CA ARG A 87 3.85 29.28 -2.17
C ARG A 87 2.91 29.28 -0.98
N GLY A 88 3.11 28.33 -0.07
CA GLY A 88 2.30 28.20 1.13
C GLY A 88 0.90 27.65 0.90
N SER A 89 0.62 27.06 -0.27
CA SER A 89 -0.64 26.41 -0.53
C SER A 89 -0.85 25.19 0.36
N ASN A 90 -2.08 24.99 0.81
CA ASN A 90 -2.51 23.71 1.35
C ASN A 90 -2.56 22.66 0.24
N GLY A 91 -2.54 21.41 0.61
CA GLY A 91 -2.63 20.34 -0.36
C GLY A 91 -2.77 18.97 0.29
N ASN A 92 -2.55 17.95 -0.50
CA ASN A 92 -2.54 16.58 -0.04
C ASN A 92 -1.12 16.10 0.18
N ILE A 93 -0.87 15.54 1.35
CA ILE A 93 0.37 14.85 1.69
C ILE A 93 0.11 13.36 1.52
N ILE A 94 0.91 12.70 0.70
CA ILE A 94 0.70 11.32 0.29
C ILE A 94 1.83 10.46 0.81
N LEU A 95 1.45 9.45 1.61
CA LEU A 95 2.36 8.42 2.11
C LEU A 95 1.90 7.06 1.56
N ARG A 96 2.84 6.22 1.13
CA ARG A 96 2.56 4.89 0.62
C ARG A 96 3.24 3.84 1.48
N PHE A 97 2.51 2.77 1.74
CA PHE A 97 2.98 1.63 2.53
C PHE A 97 2.71 0.35 1.77
N GLU A 98 3.70 -0.52 1.73
CA GLU A 98 3.55 -1.86 1.17
C GLU A 98 3.24 -2.85 2.29
N ALA A 99 2.28 -3.74 2.04
CA ALA A 99 2.02 -4.86 2.91
C ALA A 99 3.11 -5.92 2.70
N ALA A 100 4.11 -5.92 3.58
CA ALA A 100 5.29 -6.77 3.45
C ALA A 100 5.08 -8.17 4.02
N GLU A 101 4.32 -8.28 5.10
CA GLU A 101 4.07 -9.55 5.81
C GLU A 101 2.61 -9.65 6.22
N ALA A 102 2.11 -10.90 6.29
CA ALA A 102 0.78 -11.17 6.82
C ALA A 102 0.74 -10.89 8.33
N GLY A 103 -0.38 -10.40 8.81
CA GLY A 103 -0.59 -10.11 10.22
C GLY A 103 -1.53 -8.94 10.42
N LYS A 104 -1.65 -8.53 11.69
CA LYS A 104 -2.49 -7.40 12.08
C LYS A 104 -1.63 -6.32 12.69
N THR A 105 -1.86 -5.09 12.28
CA THR A 105 -1.17 -3.93 12.82
C THR A 105 -2.09 -2.71 12.80
N SER A 106 -1.67 -1.65 13.48
CA SER A 106 -2.29 -0.34 13.34
C SER A 106 -1.33 0.58 12.62
N LEU A 107 -1.84 1.32 11.66
CA LEU A 107 -1.08 2.41 11.04
C LEU A 107 -1.53 3.71 11.71
N LYS A 108 -0.64 4.28 12.49
CA LYS A 108 -0.87 5.56 13.17
C LYS A 108 0.07 6.62 12.63
N LEU A 109 -0.51 7.69 12.16
CA LEU A 109 0.20 8.86 11.68
C LEU A 109 -0.13 10.05 12.58
N ILE A 110 0.88 10.87 12.87
CA ILE A 110 0.71 12.08 13.66
C ILE A 110 1.12 13.30 12.83
N TYR A 111 0.38 14.38 12.99
CA TYR A 111 0.67 15.65 12.34
C TYR A 111 1.30 16.57 13.38
N HIS A 112 2.59 16.80 13.25
CA HIS A 112 3.36 17.50 14.26
C HIS A 112 4.54 18.26 13.63
N ARG A 113 5.13 19.14 14.42
CA ARG A 113 6.40 19.78 14.08
C ARG A 113 7.54 19.04 14.78
N PRO A 114 8.42 18.34 14.04
CA PRO A 114 9.46 17.51 14.68
C PRO A 114 10.45 18.30 15.55
N PHE A 115 10.63 19.60 15.24
CA PHE A 115 11.53 20.46 15.99
C PHE A 115 10.93 20.98 17.30
N GLU A 116 9.62 20.87 17.49
CA GLU A 116 8.95 21.23 18.75
C GLU A 116 8.86 20.00 19.63
N LYS A 117 9.84 19.85 20.51
CA LYS A 117 9.86 18.73 21.48
C LYS A 117 8.83 18.95 22.57
N ASN A 118 8.24 17.86 23.07
CA ASN A 118 7.28 17.84 24.18
C ASN A 118 5.93 18.51 23.89
N ARG A 119 5.56 18.66 22.63
CA ARG A 119 4.22 19.08 22.24
C ARG A 119 3.44 17.91 21.65
N PRO A 120 2.18 17.71 22.04
CA PRO A 120 1.34 16.69 21.43
C PRO A 120 1.08 17.04 19.96
N PRO A 121 0.87 16.03 19.10
CA PRO A 121 0.48 16.30 17.72
C PRO A 121 -0.86 17.02 17.68
N ILE A 122 -1.06 17.87 16.67
CA ILE A 122 -2.30 18.60 16.50
C ILE A 122 -3.39 17.79 15.80
N LYS A 123 -3.01 16.75 15.08
CA LYS A 123 -3.91 15.80 14.43
C LYS A 123 -3.31 14.41 14.49
N THR A 124 -4.17 13.42 14.49
CA THR A 124 -3.78 12.00 14.39
C THR A 124 -4.66 11.32 13.35
N PHE A 125 -4.10 10.33 12.70
CA PHE A 125 -4.81 9.44 11.79
C PHE A 125 -4.43 8.01 12.16
N GLU A 126 -5.42 7.14 12.35
CA GLU A 126 -5.17 5.75 12.70
C GLU A 126 -6.18 4.84 12.01
N VAL A 127 -5.68 3.78 11.41
CA VAL A 127 -6.48 2.69 10.84
C VAL A 127 -5.91 1.36 11.30
N ARG A 128 -6.78 0.37 11.44
CA ARG A 128 -6.37 -1.00 11.70
C ARG A 128 -6.18 -1.69 10.36
N VAL A 129 -5.07 -2.42 10.23
CA VAL A 129 -4.73 -3.09 8.98
C VAL A 129 -4.57 -4.57 9.24
N THR A 130 -5.32 -5.37 8.50
CA THR A 130 -5.16 -6.83 8.45
C THR A 130 -4.58 -7.19 7.10
N VAL A 131 -3.39 -7.77 7.11
CA VAL A 131 -2.72 -8.25 5.91
C VAL A 131 -2.88 -9.76 5.84
N LYS A 132 -3.51 -10.22 4.78
CA LYS A 132 -3.73 -11.65 4.55
C LYS A 132 -2.69 -12.18 3.58
N GLN A 133 -2.24 -13.37 3.85
CA GLN A 133 -1.41 -14.13 2.93
C GLN A 133 -2.33 -14.89 1.98
N GLU A 134 -2.20 -14.61 0.69
CA GLU A 134 -2.96 -15.32 -0.33
C GLU A 134 -2.13 -16.40 -0.99
#